data_32de734237092e5dbac9bbeecf36efa1
#
_entry.id   32de734237092e5dbac9bbeecf36efa1
#
_cell.length_a   1.000
_cell.length_b   1.000
_cell.length_c   1.000
_cell.angle_alpha   90.00
_cell.angle_beta   90.00
_cell.angle_gamma   90.00
#
_symmetry.space_group_name_H-M   'P 1'
#
loop_
_entity.id
_entity.type
_entity.pdbx_description
1 polymer ?
#
loop_
_entity_poly.entity_id
_entity_poly.type
_entity_poly.pdbx_seq_one_letter_code
_entity_poly.pdbx_strand_id
1 'polypeptide(L)'
;MSIQVLKVSGNSNINAVADTINKYVDEYGIVHIDAIGVKATYMTVKALIQAVEYLVSKGYRFNLRPYYVKVNTEVNDIQSISKTAIRWTLIAKGK
;
A
#
# COMPACT_ATOMS: atom_id res chain seq x y z
N MET A 1 -8.57 15.81 5.95
CA MET A 1 -7.31 15.30 5.40
C MET A 1 -7.55 13.94 4.76
N SER A 2 -7.18 13.78 3.51
CA SER A 2 -7.38 12.50 2.82
C SER A 2 -6.17 11.60 3.00
N ILE A 3 -6.43 10.31 3.19
CA ILE A 3 -5.36 9.32 3.31
C ILE A 3 -4.92 8.94 1.89
N GLN A 4 -3.61 8.88 1.68
CA GLN A 4 -3.06 8.48 0.39
C GLN A 4 -3.29 6.98 0.17
N VAL A 5 -3.70 6.64 -1.04
CA VAL A 5 -3.89 5.24 -1.44
C VAL A 5 -2.92 4.94 -2.57
N LEU A 6 -2.02 4.01 -2.34
CA LEU A 6 -1.04 3.57 -3.32
C LEU A 6 -1.52 2.25 -3.91
N LYS A 7 -1.72 2.22 -5.22
CA LYS A 7 -2.14 1.01 -5.93
C LYS A 7 -0.93 0.32 -6.53
N VAL A 8 -0.75 -0.96 -6.21
CA VAL A 8 0.39 -1.74 -6.66
C VAL A 8 -0.09 -2.72 -7.73
N SER A 9 0.63 -2.77 -8.86
CA SER A 9 0.38 -3.75 -9.91
C SER A 9 1.45 -4.84 -9.88
N GLY A 10 1.20 -5.93 -10.60
CA GLY A 10 2.18 -6.99 -10.75
C GLY A 10 3.45 -6.57 -11.47
N ASN A 11 3.41 -5.42 -12.17
CA ASN A 11 4.57 -4.89 -12.89
C ASN A 11 5.23 -3.71 -12.17
N SER A 12 4.80 -3.41 -10.95
CA SER A 12 5.38 -2.31 -10.18
C SER A 12 6.81 -2.62 -9.77
N ASN A 13 7.63 -1.57 -9.68
CA ASN A 13 9.00 -1.69 -9.18
C ASN A 13 8.98 -1.68 -7.65
N ILE A 14 9.52 -2.75 -7.04
CA ILE A 14 9.48 -2.92 -5.58
C ILE A 14 10.16 -1.75 -4.86
N ASN A 15 11.33 -1.34 -5.33
CA ASN A 15 12.07 -0.25 -4.69
C ASN A 15 11.29 1.06 -4.76
N ALA A 16 10.70 1.36 -5.91
CA ALA A 16 9.91 2.57 -6.08
C ALA A 16 8.65 2.55 -5.20
N VAL A 17 7.99 1.40 -5.09
CA VAL A 17 6.83 1.26 -4.22
C VAL A 17 7.23 1.47 -2.76
N ALA A 18 8.30 0.84 -2.31
CA ALA A 18 8.77 0.99 -0.93
C ALA A 18 9.14 2.44 -0.62
N ASP A 19 9.82 3.12 -1.54
CA ASP A 19 10.19 4.52 -1.37
C ASP A 19 8.94 5.41 -1.26
N THR A 20 7.93 5.15 -2.08
CA THR A 20 6.67 5.91 -2.05
C THR A 20 5.94 5.67 -0.74
N ILE A 21 5.89 4.44 -0.26
CA ILE A 21 5.29 4.12 1.04
C ILE A 21 5.95 4.95 2.13
N ASN A 22 7.27 4.93 2.19
CA ASN A 22 8.02 5.66 3.21
C ASN A 22 7.83 7.17 3.09
N LYS A 23 7.76 7.69 1.87
CA LYS A 23 7.49 9.11 1.65
C LYS A 23 6.12 9.51 2.22
N TYR A 24 5.08 8.73 1.95
CA TYR A 24 3.75 9.04 2.46
C TYR A 24 3.67 8.89 3.98
N VAL A 25 4.37 7.91 4.55
CA VAL A 25 4.44 7.75 6.00
C VAL A 25 5.15 8.96 6.63
N ASP A 26 6.26 9.41 6.05
CA ASP A 26 6.99 10.57 6.57
C ASP A 26 6.13 11.84 6.48
N GLU A 27 5.35 12.00 5.40
CA GLU A 27 4.55 13.21 5.20
C GLU A 27 3.24 13.19 5.97
N TYR A 28 2.55 12.04 6.01
CA TYR A 28 1.17 11.97 6.50
C TYR A 28 0.99 11.07 7.71
N GLY A 29 1.98 10.26 8.04
CA GLY A 29 1.89 9.30 9.15
C GLY A 29 1.05 8.08 8.86
N ILE A 30 0.38 8.01 7.72
CA ILE A 30 -0.50 6.91 7.36
C ILE A 30 -0.57 6.78 5.84
N VAL A 31 -0.64 5.53 5.36
CA VAL A 31 -0.84 5.24 3.94
C VAL A 31 -1.63 3.94 3.80
N HIS A 32 -2.50 3.90 2.79
CA HIS A 32 -3.15 2.67 2.35
C HIS A 32 -2.43 2.12 1.12
N ILE A 33 -2.20 0.83 1.09
CA ILE A 33 -1.59 0.16 -0.06
C ILE A 33 -2.55 -0.93 -0.54
N ASP A 34 -3.00 -0.84 -1.78
CA ASP A 34 -3.98 -1.75 -2.35
C ASP A 34 -3.36 -2.63 -3.43
N ALA A 35 -3.68 -3.92 -3.40
CA ALA A 35 -3.24 -4.87 -4.42
C ALA A 35 -4.39 -5.78 -4.81
N ILE A 36 -4.52 -6.05 -6.10
CA ILE A 36 -5.49 -6.99 -6.65
C ILE A 36 -4.73 -8.09 -7.37
N GLY A 37 -5.01 -9.35 -7.01
CA GLY A 37 -4.42 -10.51 -7.63
C GLY A 37 -3.12 -10.95 -6.98
N VAL A 38 -2.70 -12.15 -7.33
CA VAL A 38 -1.59 -12.84 -6.66
C VAL A 38 -0.26 -12.11 -6.86
N LYS A 39 0.03 -11.72 -8.10
CA LYS A 39 1.31 -11.09 -8.42
C LYS A 39 1.45 -9.72 -7.74
N ALA A 40 0.39 -8.89 -7.82
CA ALA A 40 0.41 -7.58 -7.17
C ALA A 40 0.53 -7.71 -5.66
N THR A 41 -0.16 -8.69 -5.06
CA THR A 41 -0.08 -8.96 -3.63
C THR A 41 1.33 -9.37 -3.22
N TYR A 42 1.96 -10.25 -3.97
CA TYR A 42 3.32 -10.67 -3.70
C TYR A 42 4.31 -9.49 -3.78
N MET A 43 4.17 -8.68 -4.82
CA MET A 43 5.01 -7.48 -4.98
C MET A 43 4.82 -6.51 -3.82
N THR A 44 3.57 -6.34 -3.36
CA THR A 44 3.25 -5.47 -2.24
C THR A 44 3.89 -5.97 -0.95
N VAL A 45 3.82 -7.28 -0.68
CA VAL A 45 4.44 -7.84 0.52
C VAL A 45 5.94 -7.57 0.53
N LYS A 46 6.62 -7.76 -0.60
CA LYS A 46 8.05 -7.50 -0.70
C LYS A 46 8.38 -6.02 -0.47
N ALA A 47 7.59 -5.13 -1.06
CA ALA A 47 7.78 -3.69 -0.86
C ALA A 47 7.52 -3.28 0.59
N LEU A 48 6.52 -3.87 1.23
CA LEU A 48 6.21 -3.60 2.64
C LEU A 48 7.34 -4.07 3.57
N ILE A 49 7.93 -5.22 3.28
CA ILE A 49 9.07 -5.69 4.07
C ILE A 49 10.20 -4.67 4.00
N GLN A 50 10.51 -4.20 2.79
CA GLN A 50 11.55 -3.21 2.59
C GLN A 50 11.23 -1.89 3.30
N ALA A 51 9.97 -1.42 3.20
CA ALA A 51 9.53 -0.20 3.84
C ALA A 51 9.60 -0.31 5.37
N VAL A 52 9.17 -1.43 5.92
CA VAL A 52 9.21 -1.67 7.38
C VAL A 52 10.63 -1.71 7.90
N GLU A 53 11.55 -2.31 7.15
CA GLU A 53 12.98 -2.31 7.54
C GLU A 53 13.51 -0.88 7.67
N TYR A 54 13.12 0.01 6.76
CA TYR A 54 13.48 1.41 6.85
C TYR A 54 12.90 2.04 8.13
N LEU A 55 11.62 1.80 8.42
CA LEU A 55 10.96 2.36 9.61
C LEU A 55 11.62 1.88 10.90
N VAL A 56 11.97 0.59 10.95
CA VAL A 56 12.67 0.03 12.10
C VAL A 56 14.04 0.70 12.27
N SER A 57 14.77 0.89 11.18
CA SER A 57 16.10 1.51 11.24
C SER A 57 16.04 2.96 11.72
N LYS A 58 14.92 3.65 11.48
CA LYS A 58 14.72 5.04 11.91
C LYS A 58 14.09 5.15 13.30
N GLY A 59 13.77 4.02 13.93
CA GLY A 59 13.18 4.01 15.26
C GLY A 59 11.70 4.37 15.28
N TYR A 60 11.01 4.28 14.16
CA TYR A 60 9.58 4.53 14.11
C TYR A 60 8.81 3.40 14.80
N ARG A 61 7.72 3.76 15.46
CA ARG A 61 6.71 2.82 15.89
C ARG A 61 5.67 2.74 14.79
N PHE A 62 5.27 1.52 14.42
CA PHE A 62 4.32 1.37 13.33
C PHE A 62 3.34 0.25 13.61
N ASN A 63 2.21 0.32 12.93
CA ASN A 63 1.19 -0.71 12.89
C ASN A 63 0.83 -0.97 11.44
N LEU A 64 0.79 -2.24 11.06
CA LEU A 64 0.49 -2.66 9.69
C LEU A 64 -0.66 -3.65 9.73
N ARG A 65 -1.77 -3.30 9.08
CA ARG A 65 -2.99 -4.10 9.10
C ARG A 65 -3.45 -4.44 7.69
N PRO A 66 -3.48 -5.74 7.34
CA PRO A 66 -4.09 -6.15 6.07
C PRO A 66 -5.58 -6.43 6.25
N TYR A 67 -6.38 -6.09 5.23
CA TYR A 67 -7.81 -6.41 5.22
C TYR A 67 -8.33 -6.29 3.80
N TYR A 68 -9.53 -6.84 3.57
CA TYR A 68 -10.14 -6.78 2.25
C TYR A 68 -10.93 -5.50 2.06
N VAL A 69 -10.87 -4.96 0.84
CA VAL A 69 -11.72 -3.84 0.42
C VAL A 69 -12.31 -4.14 -0.94
N LYS A 70 -13.47 -3.57 -1.21
CA LYS A 70 -14.07 -3.64 -2.53
C LYS A 70 -13.65 -2.41 -3.33
N VAL A 71 -13.19 -2.64 -4.54
CA VAL A 71 -12.84 -1.56 -5.46
C VAL A 71 -13.61 -1.77 -6.76
N ASN A 72 -14.03 -0.67 -7.38
CA ASN A 72 -14.73 -0.72 -8.66
C ASN A 72 -13.71 -0.43 -9.77
N THR A 73 -13.69 -1.32 -10.76
CA THR A 73 -12.85 -1.13 -11.94
C THR A 73 -13.77 -0.91 -13.12
N GLU A 74 -13.65 0.23 -13.79
CA GLU A 74 -14.41 0.49 -15.00
C GLU A 74 -13.88 -0.35 -16.15
N VAL A 75 -14.80 -1.09 -16.78
CA VAL A 75 -14.49 -1.88 -17.98
C VAL A 75 -14.81 -1.06 -19.23
N ASN A 76 -15.86 -0.25 -19.17
CA ASN A 76 -16.22 0.69 -20.23
C ASN A 76 -17.09 1.78 -19.64
N ASP A 77 -17.62 2.69 -20.46
CA ASP A 77 -18.40 3.85 -20.00
C ASP A 77 -19.70 3.46 -19.29
N ILE A 78 -20.14 2.24 -19.41
CA ILE A 78 -21.45 1.79 -18.91
C ILE A 78 -21.30 0.77 -17.78
N GLN A 79 -20.21 0.03 -17.74
CA GLN A 79 -20.02 -1.07 -16.78
C GLN A 79 -18.84 -0.86 -15.88
N SER A 80 -19.04 -1.14 -14.61
CA SER A 80 -17.95 -1.28 -13.67
C SER A 80 -18.01 -2.66 -13.03
N ILE A 81 -16.85 -3.22 -12.71
CA ILE A 81 -16.74 -4.51 -12.04
C ILE A 81 -16.20 -4.26 -10.64
N SER A 82 -16.91 -4.81 -9.65
CA SER A 82 -16.42 -4.78 -8.28
C SER A 82 -15.40 -5.90 -8.10
N LYS A 83 -14.23 -5.57 -7.64
CA LYS A 83 -13.17 -6.54 -7.33
C LYS A 83 -12.79 -6.43 -5.88
N THR A 84 -12.33 -7.54 -5.30
CA THR A 84 -11.81 -7.54 -3.95
C THR A 84 -10.31 -7.30 -4.01
N ALA A 85 -9.86 -6.26 -3.32
CA ALA A 85 -8.45 -5.97 -3.15
C ALA A 85 -8.03 -6.30 -1.73
N ILE A 86 -6.75 -6.55 -1.55
CA ILE A 86 -6.16 -6.55 -0.21
C ILE A 86 -5.60 -5.16 0.02
N ARG A 87 -6.01 -4.55 1.12
CA ARG A 87 -5.49 -3.26 1.55
C ARG A 87 -4.66 -3.45 2.79
N TRP A 88 -3.48 -2.88 2.79
CA TRP A 88 -2.67 -2.74 4.01
C TRP A 88 -2.75 -1.29 4.44
N THR A 89 -3.05 -1.06 5.70
CA THR A 89 -2.96 0.27 6.29
C THR A 89 -1.73 0.31 7.17
N LEU A 90 -0.81 1.18 6.82
CA LEU A 90 0.42 1.38 7.57
C LEU A 90 0.36 2.73 8.26
N ILE A 91 0.40 2.69 9.59
CA ILE A 91 0.44 3.89 10.43
C ILE A 91 1.77 3.88 11.16
N ALA A 92 2.50 4.98 11.10
CA ALA A 92 3.79 5.06 11.78
C ALA A 92 3.95 6.41 12.45
N LYS A 93 4.60 6.38 13.60
CA LYS A 93 4.94 7.58 14.36
C LYS A 93 6.43 7.59 14.60
N GLY A 94 7.05 8.74 14.41
CA GLY A 94 8.43 8.93 14.79
C GLY A 94 8.59 8.86 16.32
N LYS A 95 9.82 8.85 16.73
CA LYS A 95 10.14 8.87 18.16
C LYS A 95 9.57 10.07 18.87
#